data_e9e370acfb7223d15831aa237b645929
#
_entry.id   e9e370acfb7223d15831aa237b645929
#
_cell.length_a   1.000
_cell.length_b   1.000
_cell.length_c   1.000
_cell.angle_alpha   90.00
_cell.angle_beta   90.00
_cell.angle_gamma   90.00
#
_symmetry.space_group_name_H-M   'P 1'
#
loop_
_entity.id
_entity.type
_entity.pdbx_description
1 polymer ?
#
loop_
_entity_poly.entity_id
_entity_poly.type
_entity_poly.pdbx_seq_one_letter_code
_entity_poly.pdbx_strand_id
1 'polypeptide(L)'
;VLTIKTGIPFVVVRKRRYEIDGEIEVEQRTGYGGGKLYINGIEKGDKVVVVDDVVSTGGTLLSVLNALRRIAEIEKVVVVVERGDGKKRIEQEGYNIVALYKVEVSEDGVHVIATTDSRNSER
;
A
#
# COMPACT_ATOMS: atom_id res chain seq x y z
N VAL A 1 6.31 6.87 -13.66
CA VAL A 1 6.74 8.25 -13.42
C VAL A 1 7.75 8.31 -12.28
N LEU A 2 7.46 7.69 -11.15
CA LEU A 2 8.42 7.70 -10.04
C LEU A 2 9.76 7.09 -10.45
N THR A 3 9.74 5.99 -11.18
CA THR A 3 10.96 5.34 -11.62
C THR A 3 11.75 6.23 -12.56
N ILE A 4 11.09 6.94 -13.44
CA ILE A 4 11.77 7.84 -14.36
C ILE A 4 12.45 8.98 -13.60
N LYS A 5 11.79 9.53 -12.60
CA LYS A 5 12.33 10.66 -11.87
C LYS A 5 13.37 10.28 -10.83
N THR A 6 13.23 9.11 -10.21
CA THR A 6 14.11 8.72 -9.11
C THR A 6 15.16 7.70 -9.50
N GLY A 7 14.97 7.02 -10.61
CA GLY A 7 15.86 5.92 -10.99
C GLY A 7 15.69 4.66 -10.18
N ILE A 8 14.74 4.62 -9.27
CA ILE A 8 14.49 3.46 -8.43
C ILE A 8 13.56 2.51 -9.17
N PRO A 9 13.92 1.25 -9.34
CA PRO A 9 13.06 0.30 -10.05
C PRO A 9 11.81 0.00 -9.25
N PHE A 10 10.77 -0.44 -9.92
CA PHE A 10 9.54 -0.81 -9.25
C PHE A 10 9.11 -2.21 -9.67
N VAL A 11 8.32 -2.83 -8.82
CA VAL A 11 7.66 -4.09 -9.14
C VAL A 11 6.17 -3.92 -8.92
N VAL A 12 5.38 -4.69 -9.62
CA VAL A 12 3.93 -4.58 -9.58
C VAL A 12 3.35 -5.77 -8.84
N VAL A 13 2.44 -5.49 -7.91
CA VAL A 13 1.62 -6.53 -7.29
C VAL A 13 0.46 -6.79 -8.24
N ARG A 14 0.28 -8.03 -8.65
CA ARG A 14 -0.68 -8.33 -9.69
C ARG A 14 -1.55 -9.52 -9.32
N LYS A 15 -2.64 -9.66 -10.03
CA LYS A 15 -3.58 -10.76 -9.81
C LYS A 15 -3.19 -12.02 -10.59
N ARG A 16 -2.28 -11.92 -11.54
CA ARG A 16 -1.93 -13.03 -12.41
C ARG A 16 -0.69 -13.74 -11.92
N ARG A 17 -0.73 -15.05 -11.89
CA ARG A 17 0.41 -15.88 -11.52
C ARG A 17 1.29 -16.09 -12.76
N TYR A 18 2.59 -15.87 -12.61
CA TYR A 18 3.53 -16.08 -13.70
C TYR A 18 4.32 -17.38 -13.55
N GLU A 19 4.30 -17.96 -12.36
CA GLU A 19 5.02 -19.21 -12.08
C GLU A 19 6.52 -19.05 -12.33
N ILE A 20 7.08 -17.95 -11.92
CA ILE A 20 8.50 -17.66 -12.05
C ILE A 20 9.14 -17.86 -10.68
N ASP A 21 10.37 -18.35 -10.65
CA ASP A 21 11.07 -18.57 -9.40
C ASP A 21 11.11 -17.30 -8.56
N GLY A 22 10.91 -17.44 -7.28
CA GLY A 22 10.90 -16.30 -6.37
C GLY A 22 9.58 -15.57 -6.31
N GLU A 23 8.57 -16.08 -6.99
CA GLU A 23 7.25 -15.44 -6.92
C GLU A 23 6.64 -15.59 -5.54
N ILE A 24 6.12 -14.49 -5.01
CA ILE A 24 5.46 -14.47 -3.71
C ILE A 24 3.97 -14.49 -3.94
N GLU A 25 3.29 -15.44 -3.32
CA GLU A 25 1.84 -15.50 -3.39
C GLU A 25 1.26 -14.87 -2.13
N VAL A 26 0.34 -13.94 -2.30
CA VAL A 26 -0.32 -13.24 -1.20
C VAL A 26 -1.80 -13.60 -1.25
N GLU A 27 -2.32 -14.12 -0.15
CA GLU A 27 -3.71 -14.46 -0.10
C GLU A 27 -4.49 -13.29 0.51
N GLN A 28 -5.47 -12.79 -0.22
CA GLN A 28 -6.30 -11.72 0.28
C GLN A 28 -7.45 -12.31 1.07
N ARG A 29 -7.73 -11.71 2.22
CA ARG A 29 -8.87 -12.10 3.00
C ARG A 29 -9.85 -10.94 2.96
N THR A 30 -10.91 -11.09 2.22
CA THR A 30 -11.94 -10.07 2.13
C THR A 30 -13.26 -10.67 2.54
N GLY A 31 -14.22 -9.83 2.83
CA GLY A 31 -15.54 -10.29 3.18
C GLY A 31 -16.30 -10.90 2.02
N TYR A 32 -15.78 -10.76 0.80
CA TYR A 32 -16.46 -11.28 -0.38
C TYR A 32 -15.74 -12.48 -0.96
N GLY A 33 -14.98 -13.15 -0.17
CA GLY A 33 -14.19 -14.26 -0.65
C GLY A 33 -12.76 -13.81 -0.85
N GLY A 34 -11.91 -14.71 -1.10
CA GLY A 34 -10.51 -14.39 -1.24
C GLY A 34 -10.11 -14.29 -2.68
N GLY A 35 -8.95 -13.79 -2.88
CA GLY A 35 -8.26 -13.83 -4.14
C GLY A 35 -6.80 -13.92 -3.83
N LYS A 36 -5.99 -14.06 -4.86
CA LYS A 36 -4.56 -14.14 -4.67
C LYS A 36 -3.87 -13.05 -5.46
N LEU A 37 -2.81 -12.53 -4.88
CA LEU A 37 -1.95 -11.56 -5.55
C LEU A 37 -0.56 -12.15 -5.66
N TYR A 38 0.22 -11.67 -6.60
CA TYR A 38 1.54 -12.23 -6.87
C TYR A 38 2.55 -11.11 -7.04
N ILE A 39 3.74 -11.31 -6.50
CA ILE A 39 4.81 -10.32 -6.54
C ILE A 39 6.09 -11.03 -6.96
N ASN A 40 6.79 -10.46 -7.93
CA ASN A 40 8.12 -10.94 -8.29
C ASN A 40 9.10 -9.79 -8.18
N GLY A 41 10.36 -10.11 -8.05
CA GLY A 41 11.42 -9.11 -8.08
C GLY A 41 11.82 -8.58 -6.71
N ILE A 42 11.27 -9.13 -5.63
CA ILE A 42 11.64 -8.74 -4.28
C ILE A 42 12.50 -9.86 -3.67
N GLU A 43 13.65 -9.50 -3.15
CA GLU A 43 14.55 -10.46 -2.54
C GLU A 43 14.68 -10.21 -1.06
N LYS A 44 15.11 -11.23 -0.34
CA LYS A 44 15.25 -11.14 1.10
C LYS A 44 16.21 -10.02 1.47
N GLY A 45 15.78 -9.16 2.37
CA GLY A 45 16.60 -8.04 2.82
C GLY A 45 16.42 -6.76 2.03
N ASP A 46 15.63 -6.79 0.97
CA ASP A 46 15.37 -5.57 0.21
C ASP A 46 14.65 -4.54 1.07
N LYS A 47 14.94 -3.28 0.83
CA LYS A 47 14.20 -2.17 1.45
C LYS A 47 13.23 -1.65 0.42
N VAL A 48 11.97 -1.57 0.80
CA VAL A 48 10.91 -1.21 -0.15
C VAL A 48 10.03 -0.10 0.40
N VAL A 49 9.47 0.66 -0.52
CA VAL A 49 8.39 1.59 -0.24
C VAL A 49 7.20 1.06 -1.03
N VAL A 50 6.08 0.92 -0.37
CA VAL A 50 4.87 0.42 -1.01
C VAL A 50 4.00 1.61 -1.38
N VAL A 51 3.54 1.66 -2.62
CA VAL A 51 2.76 2.78 -3.13
C VAL A 51 1.44 2.24 -3.68
N ASP A 52 0.36 2.90 -3.34
CA ASP A 52 -0.96 2.54 -3.86
C ASP A 52 -1.76 3.82 -4.10
N ASP A 53 -2.83 3.71 -4.87
CA ASP A 53 -3.66 4.88 -5.15
C ASP A 53 -4.66 5.14 -4.02
N VAL A 54 -5.37 4.14 -3.56
CA VAL A 54 -6.43 4.31 -2.56
C VAL A 54 -6.33 3.25 -1.48
N VAL A 55 -6.46 3.65 -0.23
CA VAL A 55 -6.70 2.72 0.85
C VAL A 55 -8.11 2.97 1.39
N SER A 56 -8.89 1.91 1.48
CA SER A 56 -10.27 1.99 1.95
C SER A 56 -10.41 1.17 3.23
N THR A 57 -10.71 -0.11 3.14
CA THR A 57 -10.77 -0.96 4.33
C THR A 57 -9.38 -1.37 4.81
N GLY A 58 -8.41 -1.33 3.92
CA GLY A 58 -7.05 -1.72 4.24
C GLY A 58 -6.76 -3.20 4.15
N GLY A 59 -7.77 -4.03 3.87
CA GLY A 59 -7.58 -5.48 3.88
C GLY A 59 -6.58 -5.97 2.85
N THR A 60 -6.72 -5.54 1.61
CA THR A 60 -5.82 -5.95 0.55
C THR A 60 -4.40 -5.44 0.81
N LEU A 61 -4.28 -4.16 1.12
CA LEU A 61 -2.96 -3.57 1.37
C LEU A 61 -2.29 -4.23 2.57
N LEU A 62 -3.04 -4.48 3.63
CA LEU A 62 -2.48 -5.12 4.81
C LEU A 62 -2.00 -6.54 4.50
N SER A 63 -2.73 -7.28 3.67
CA SER A 63 -2.30 -8.62 3.26
C SER A 63 -0.96 -8.57 2.52
N VAL A 64 -0.81 -7.60 1.61
CA VAL A 64 0.44 -7.42 0.87
C VAL A 64 1.57 -7.04 1.82
N LEU A 65 1.32 -6.11 2.73
CA LEU A 65 2.35 -5.66 3.67
C LEU A 65 2.80 -6.80 4.57
N ASN A 66 1.86 -7.59 5.07
CA ASN A 66 2.22 -8.70 5.95
C ASN A 66 3.01 -9.78 5.23
N ALA A 67 2.75 -10.00 3.96
CA ALA A 67 3.52 -10.95 3.17
C ALA A 67 4.92 -10.41 2.88
N LEU A 68 5.02 -9.14 2.51
CA LEU A 68 6.31 -8.55 2.17
C LEU A 68 7.24 -8.45 3.36
N ARG A 69 6.73 -8.14 4.55
CA ARG A 69 7.63 -7.93 5.67
C ARG A 69 8.33 -9.18 6.14
N ARG A 70 7.92 -10.34 5.64
CA ARG A 70 8.60 -11.59 5.96
C ARG A 70 9.95 -11.67 5.29
N ILE A 71 10.14 -10.96 4.18
CA ILE A 71 11.37 -11.05 3.42
C ILE A 71 12.03 -9.69 3.21
N ALA A 72 11.28 -8.62 3.24
CA ALA A 72 11.78 -7.29 2.94
C ALA A 72 11.52 -6.34 4.09
N GLU A 73 12.26 -5.25 4.11
CA GLU A 73 12.04 -4.20 5.08
C GLU A 73 11.16 -3.15 4.44
N ILE A 74 9.98 -2.92 5.00
CA ILE A 74 9.06 -1.92 4.47
C ILE A 74 9.33 -0.61 5.19
N GLU A 75 9.92 0.33 4.46
CA GLU A 75 10.29 1.60 5.07
C GLU A 75 9.11 2.54 5.21
N LYS A 76 8.21 2.51 4.25
CA LYS A 76 7.07 3.41 4.27
C LYS A 76 6.01 2.90 3.32
N VAL A 77 4.77 3.23 3.62
CA VAL A 77 3.65 2.99 2.71
C VAL A 77 3.09 4.35 2.34
N VAL A 78 2.93 4.62 1.06
CA VAL A 78 2.39 5.88 0.58
C VAL A 78 1.16 5.60 -0.26
N VAL A 79 0.05 6.22 0.10
CA VAL A 79 -1.17 6.12 -0.71
C VAL A 79 -1.60 7.53 -1.10
N VAL A 80 -2.21 7.66 -2.24
CA VAL A 80 -2.67 8.96 -2.69
C VAL A 80 -3.89 9.39 -1.90
N VAL A 81 -4.83 8.48 -1.71
CA VAL A 81 -6.11 8.80 -1.07
C VAL A 81 -6.42 7.81 0.04
N GLU A 82 -6.81 8.32 1.22
CA GLU A 82 -7.38 7.46 2.23
C GLU A 82 -8.87 7.70 2.32
N ARG A 83 -9.61 6.62 2.58
CA ARG A 83 -11.04 6.64 2.68
C ARG A 83 -11.42 5.63 3.74
N GLY A 84 -12.28 6.01 4.67
CA GLY A 84 -12.65 5.10 5.76
C GLY A 84 -11.51 4.91 6.75
N ASP A 85 -11.46 3.74 7.36
CA ASP A 85 -10.55 3.46 8.47
C ASP A 85 -9.34 2.61 8.11
N GLY A 86 -9.13 2.34 6.85
CA GLY A 86 -8.05 1.43 6.45
C GLY A 86 -6.67 1.92 6.83
N LYS A 87 -6.42 3.22 6.70
CA LYS A 87 -5.12 3.77 7.07
C LYS A 87 -4.86 3.57 8.56
N LYS A 88 -5.86 3.85 9.40
CA LYS A 88 -5.72 3.68 10.83
C LYS A 88 -5.47 2.22 11.20
N ARG A 89 -6.15 1.32 10.53
CA ARG A 89 -5.97 -0.12 10.74
C ARG A 89 -4.53 -0.53 10.43
N ILE A 90 -3.97 -0.01 9.34
CA ILE A 90 -2.60 -0.32 8.95
C ILE A 90 -1.60 0.27 9.95
N GLU A 91 -1.85 1.47 10.42
CA GLU A 91 -1.00 2.08 11.45
C GLU A 91 -1.01 1.25 12.73
N GLN A 92 -2.15 0.69 13.09
CA GLN A 92 -2.25 -0.12 14.29
C GLN A 92 -1.45 -1.40 14.19
N GLU A 93 -1.17 -1.86 12.98
CA GLU A 93 -0.34 -3.04 12.77
C GLU A 93 1.15 -2.69 12.76
N GLY A 94 1.50 -1.44 12.97
CA GLY A 94 2.89 -1.05 13.11
C GLY A 94 3.52 -0.48 11.85
N TYR A 95 2.76 -0.28 10.80
CA TYR A 95 3.31 0.24 9.55
C TYR A 95 3.29 1.77 9.53
N ASN A 96 4.29 2.33 8.85
CA ASN A 96 4.36 3.77 8.65
C ASN A 96 3.67 4.10 7.32
N ILE A 97 2.44 4.59 7.38
CA ILE A 97 1.65 4.87 6.20
C ILE A 97 1.31 6.36 6.15
N VAL A 98 1.45 6.93 4.95
CA VAL A 98 1.16 8.33 4.68
C VAL A 98 0.13 8.38 3.56
N ALA A 99 -0.88 9.21 3.72
CA ALA A 99 -1.85 9.49 2.66
C ALA A 99 -1.75 10.96 2.29
N LEU A 100 -1.82 11.25 1.01
CA LEU A 100 -1.75 12.62 0.53
C LEU A 100 -3.07 13.36 0.68
N TYR A 101 -4.18 12.64 0.53
CA TYR A 101 -5.51 13.23 0.63
C TYR A 101 -6.41 12.31 1.42
N LYS A 102 -7.37 12.90 2.09
CA LYS A 102 -8.40 12.15 2.79
C LYS A 102 -9.75 12.49 2.16
N VAL A 103 -10.54 11.47 1.87
CA VAL A 103 -11.87 11.65 1.31
C VAL A 103 -12.89 11.30 2.37
N GLU A 104 -13.81 12.21 2.63
CA GLU A 104 -14.89 11.99 3.57
C GLU A 104 -16.22 12.12 2.84
N VAL A 105 -17.14 11.21 3.12
CA VAL A 105 -18.46 11.24 2.50
C VAL A 105 -19.45 11.61 3.59
N SER A 106 -20.26 12.62 3.33
CA SER A 106 -21.28 13.06 4.26
C SER A 106 -22.58 13.27 3.50
N GLU A 107 -23.62 13.68 4.21
CA GLU A 107 -24.88 13.96 3.56
C GLU A 107 -24.75 15.10 2.55
N ASP A 108 -23.79 15.97 2.73
CA ASP A 108 -23.58 17.10 1.84
C ASP A 108 -22.70 16.75 0.65
N GLY A 109 -22.22 15.54 0.55
CA GLY A 109 -21.39 15.11 -0.58
C GLY A 109 -20.05 14.58 -0.16
N VAL A 110 -19.08 14.66 -1.08
CA VAL A 110 -17.74 14.13 -0.89
C VAL A 110 -16.77 15.29 -0.67
N HIS A 111 -15.99 15.20 0.38
CA HIS A 111 -15.00 16.21 0.71
C HIS A 111 -13.60 15.63 0.63
N VAL A 112 -12.69 16.35 0.00
CA VAL A 112 -11.30 15.93 -0.14
C VAL A 112 -10.43 16.89 0.66
N ILE A 113 -9.61 16.32 1.55
CA ILE A 113 -8.76 17.11 2.42
C ILE A 113 -7.32 16.67 2.20
N ALA A 114 -6.43 17.63 1.96
CA ALA A 114 -5.01 17.34 1.84
C ALA A 114 -4.45 17.12 3.25
N THR A 115 -3.76 15.99 3.45
CA THR A 115 -3.28 15.63 4.78
C THR A 115 -1.77 15.75 4.92
N THR A 116 -1.08 16.02 3.83
CA THR A 116 0.35 16.01 3.91
C THR A 116 0.90 17.27 4.40
N ASP A 117 0.13 18.31 4.38
CA ASP A 117 0.65 19.52 4.76
C ASP A 117 1.07 19.54 6.11
N SER A 118 0.58 18.67 6.81
CA SER A 118 1.08 18.69 8.11
C SER A 118 2.49 18.40 8.10
N ARG A 119 3.07 17.97 7.25
CA ARG A 119 4.23 17.64 7.37
C ARG A 119 5.03 18.12 6.73
N ASN A 120 4.77 18.13 6.25
CA ASN A 120 5.59 18.37 5.67
C ASN A 120 6.01 19.55 5.72
N SER A 121 5.38 20.13 6.10
CA SER A 121 5.70 21.36 6.20
C SER A 121 6.82 21.59 6.91
N GLU A 122 7.27 20.87 7.55
CA GLU A 122 8.28 21.08 8.15
C GLU A 122 9.27 21.04 7.50
N ARG A 123 9.43 21.30 6.69
CA ARG A 123 10.47 21.23 6.04
C ARG A 123 10.94 22.29 5.78
#